data_dcce776656fa957733f56a2fc7d049e7
#
_entry.id   dcce776656fa957733f56a2fc7d049e7
#
_cell.length_a   1.000
_cell.length_b   1.000
_cell.length_c   1.000
_cell.angle_alpha   90.00
_cell.angle_beta   90.00
_cell.angle_gamma   90.00
#
_symmetry.space_group_name_H-M   'P 1'
#
loop_
_entity.id
_entity.type
_entity.pdbx_description
1 polymer ?
#
loop_
_entity_poly.entity_id
_entity_poly.type
_entity_poly.pdbx_seq_one_letter_code
_entity_poly.pdbx_strand_id
1 'polypeptide(L)'
;MNAGHKLFFAAALGFAMTRAALADPTAFDLIKKGNDFIGVQSKDKVVQIHSDKSVASLTPNIWYVAYYDPDAGFKTVEVKFGAGEKMDVSHPVRPFQAPPGENLILDRSKLKVDSDQALKIAAAQPLLKALTLKASKLTLDHGDVGPVWKVQLWAAKLNNPNKDVDIGVVILSATDGSVIKTDLHPNKVD
;
A
#
# COMPACT_ATOMS: atom_id res chain seq x y z
N MET A 1 32.50 51.35 49.18
CA MET A 1 31.86 50.02 49.33
C MET A 1 31.11 49.71 48.09
N ASN A 2 31.69 48.90 47.16
CA ASN A 2 31.10 48.56 45.86
C ASN A 2 30.56 47.12 45.94
N ALA A 3 29.25 46.95 45.87
CA ALA A 3 28.57 45.69 45.76
C ALA A 3 28.40 45.30 44.28
N GLY A 4 29.18 44.35 43.82
CA GLY A 4 29.08 43.81 42.45
C GLY A 4 27.96 42.79 42.35
N HIS A 5 26.99 43.06 41.50
CA HIS A 5 25.94 42.09 41.15
C HIS A 5 26.46 41.14 40.05
N LYS A 6 26.59 39.85 40.37
CA LYS A 6 26.87 38.80 39.40
C LYS A 6 25.56 38.30 38.81
N LEU A 7 25.30 38.62 37.51
CA LEU A 7 24.23 37.98 36.73
C LEU A 7 24.66 36.58 36.33
N PHE A 8 23.91 35.57 36.78
CA PHE A 8 23.98 34.20 36.25
C PHE A 8 23.05 34.07 35.05
N PHE A 9 23.61 33.90 33.85
CA PHE A 9 22.86 33.46 32.67
C PHE A 9 22.75 31.94 32.72
N ALA A 10 21.54 31.45 32.96
CA ALA A 10 21.22 30.03 32.78
C ALA A 10 20.85 29.82 31.32
N ALA A 11 21.72 29.18 30.55
CA ALA A 11 21.42 28.71 29.17
C ALA A 11 20.58 27.45 29.26
N ALA A 12 19.30 27.56 28.98
CA ALA A 12 18.41 26.40 28.76
C ALA A 12 18.68 25.79 27.38
N LEU A 13 19.41 24.68 27.35
CA LEU A 13 19.49 23.84 26.14
C LEU A 13 18.13 23.16 25.91
N GLY A 14 17.33 23.69 25.01
CA GLY A 14 16.13 23.04 24.51
C GLY A 14 16.51 21.85 23.61
N PHE A 15 16.37 20.63 24.09
CA PHE A 15 16.43 19.42 23.26
C PHE A 15 15.20 19.39 22.36
N ALA A 16 15.33 19.83 21.11
CA ALA A 16 14.33 19.58 20.07
C ALA A 16 14.41 18.08 19.71
N MET A 17 13.53 17.26 20.29
CA MET A 17 13.32 15.89 19.83
C MET A 17 12.66 15.97 18.45
N THR A 18 13.46 15.88 17.39
CA THR A 18 12.97 15.58 16.05
C THR A 18 12.40 14.15 16.07
N ARG A 19 11.07 14.03 16.14
CA ARG A 19 10.40 12.76 15.81
C ARG A 19 10.73 12.49 14.34
N ALA A 20 11.60 11.51 14.10
CA ALA A 20 11.70 10.91 12.79
C ALA A 20 10.30 10.40 12.44
N ALA A 21 9.67 10.93 11.40
CA ALA A 21 8.44 10.37 10.86
C ALA A 21 8.82 8.95 10.41
N LEU A 22 8.30 7.94 11.10
CA LEU A 22 8.41 6.57 10.65
C LEU A 22 7.68 6.52 9.30
N ALA A 23 8.37 6.03 8.28
CA ALA A 23 7.74 5.81 6.97
C ALA A 23 6.56 4.85 7.16
N ASP A 24 5.47 5.10 6.45
CA ASP A 24 4.32 4.19 6.45
C ASP A 24 4.80 2.79 6.04
N PRO A 25 4.32 1.72 6.70
CA PRO A 25 4.75 0.37 6.40
C PRO A 25 4.34 0.00 4.97
N THR A 26 5.23 -0.70 4.30
CA THR A 26 4.99 -1.22 2.95
C THR A 26 4.07 -2.46 2.99
N ALA A 27 3.56 -2.87 1.83
CA ALA A 27 2.72 -4.08 1.76
C ALA A 27 3.47 -5.32 2.25
N PHE A 28 4.78 -5.44 1.99
CA PHE A 28 5.55 -6.61 2.45
C PHE A 28 5.83 -6.60 3.95
N ASP A 29 5.92 -5.43 4.57
CA ASP A 29 5.96 -5.32 6.03
C ASP A 29 4.65 -5.77 6.66
N LEU A 30 3.51 -5.45 6.01
CA LEU A 30 2.19 -5.87 6.48
C LEU A 30 1.97 -7.39 6.35
N ILE A 31 2.59 -8.08 5.36
CA ILE A 31 2.60 -9.55 5.33
C ILE A 31 3.23 -10.11 6.60
N LYS A 32 4.41 -9.61 6.96
CA LYS A 32 5.13 -10.09 8.16
C LYS A 32 4.29 -9.85 9.41
N LYS A 33 3.77 -8.64 9.56
CA LYS A 33 2.93 -8.25 10.71
C LYS A 33 1.63 -9.05 10.76
N GLY A 34 1.03 -9.36 9.62
CA GLY A 34 -0.22 -10.13 9.51
C GLY A 34 -0.10 -11.56 10.01
N ASN A 35 1.07 -12.18 9.86
CA ASN A 35 1.34 -13.52 10.37
C ASN A 35 1.16 -13.65 11.90
N ASP A 36 1.23 -12.55 12.65
CA ASP A 36 1.04 -12.55 14.10
C ASP A 36 -0.42 -12.68 14.52
N PHE A 37 -1.35 -12.48 13.58
CA PHE A 37 -2.79 -12.42 13.83
C PHE A 37 -3.59 -13.59 13.25
N ILE A 38 -2.93 -14.54 12.59
CA ILE A 38 -3.57 -15.67 11.90
C ILE A 38 -3.07 -17.01 12.44
N GLY A 39 -3.82 -18.07 12.15
CA GLY A 39 -3.44 -19.43 12.50
C GLY A 39 -2.13 -19.89 11.84
N VAL A 40 -1.42 -20.80 12.50
CA VAL A 40 -0.10 -21.29 12.02
C VAL A 40 -0.20 -21.93 10.64
N GLN A 41 -1.34 -22.54 10.32
CA GLN A 41 -1.62 -23.20 9.03
C GLN A 41 -1.72 -22.20 7.87
N SER A 42 -1.98 -20.91 8.17
CA SER A 42 -2.17 -19.84 7.17
C SER A 42 -0.94 -18.93 7.03
N LYS A 43 0.03 -19.02 7.95
CA LYS A 43 1.22 -18.18 7.95
C LYS A 43 1.98 -18.27 6.64
N ASP A 44 2.39 -17.13 6.12
CA ASP A 44 3.13 -16.97 4.86
C ASP A 44 2.40 -17.43 3.58
N LYS A 45 1.16 -17.88 3.68
CA LYS A 45 0.34 -18.33 2.55
C LYS A 45 -0.50 -17.18 1.97
N VAL A 46 0.14 -16.06 1.64
CA VAL A 46 -0.54 -14.90 1.07
C VAL A 46 -1.08 -15.23 -0.31
N VAL A 47 -2.35 -14.92 -0.56
CA VAL A 47 -3.01 -15.08 -1.86
C VAL A 47 -3.28 -13.74 -2.53
N GLN A 48 -3.44 -12.67 -1.76
CA GLN A 48 -3.67 -11.33 -2.28
C GLN A 48 -3.31 -10.26 -1.24
N ILE A 49 -2.85 -9.11 -1.70
CA ILE A 49 -2.80 -7.89 -0.90
C ILE A 49 -3.52 -6.81 -1.68
N HIS A 50 -4.38 -6.04 -1.03
CA HIS A 50 -4.98 -4.89 -1.68
C HIS A 50 -5.15 -3.73 -0.70
N SER A 51 -5.22 -2.52 -1.24
CA SER A 51 -5.51 -1.33 -0.46
C SER A 51 -6.92 -0.82 -0.76
N ASP A 52 -7.44 0.04 0.11
CA ASP A 52 -8.47 1.00 -0.28
C ASP A 52 -7.86 2.09 -1.18
N LYS A 53 -8.72 2.88 -1.84
CA LYS A 53 -8.28 4.11 -2.51
C LYS A 53 -7.66 5.04 -1.47
N SER A 54 -6.47 5.55 -1.76
CA SER A 54 -5.78 6.48 -0.87
C SER A 54 -6.54 7.81 -0.74
N VAL A 55 -6.38 8.48 0.41
CA VAL A 55 -7.02 9.77 0.71
C VAL A 55 -5.94 10.78 1.07
N ALA A 56 -6.00 11.95 0.45
CA ALA A 56 -5.09 13.08 0.65
C ALA A 56 -3.60 12.82 0.31
N SER A 57 -3.27 11.64 -0.19
CA SER A 57 -1.92 11.28 -0.65
C SER A 57 -2.00 10.23 -1.75
N LEU A 58 -0.88 9.93 -2.40
CA LEU A 58 -0.82 8.80 -3.33
C LEU A 58 -0.62 7.45 -2.62
N THR A 59 -0.09 7.46 -1.39
CA THR A 59 0.16 6.23 -0.63
C THR A 59 -1.10 5.82 0.12
N PRO A 60 -1.64 4.62 -0.12
CA PRO A 60 -2.76 4.10 0.66
C PRO A 60 -2.37 3.86 2.12
N ASN A 61 -3.30 4.12 3.02
CA ASN A 61 -3.12 3.87 4.46
C ASN A 61 -4.02 2.75 5.01
N ILE A 62 -4.98 2.27 4.22
CA ILE A 62 -5.81 1.11 4.56
C ILE A 62 -5.42 -0.05 3.64
N TRP A 63 -5.08 -1.18 4.25
CA TRP A 63 -4.61 -2.36 3.56
C TRP A 63 -5.29 -3.62 4.07
N TYR A 64 -5.39 -4.60 3.19
CA TYR A 64 -5.93 -5.93 3.45
C TYR A 64 -4.93 -6.96 2.95
N VAL A 65 -4.53 -7.88 3.81
CA VAL A 65 -3.67 -9.01 3.48
C VAL A 65 -4.48 -10.27 3.62
N ALA A 66 -4.75 -10.93 2.50
CA ALA A 66 -5.51 -12.17 2.45
C ALA A 66 -4.56 -13.36 2.39
N TYR A 67 -4.78 -14.32 3.28
CA TYR A 67 -4.02 -15.56 3.37
C TYR A 67 -4.92 -16.75 3.05
N TYR A 68 -4.35 -17.78 2.43
CA TYR A 68 -5.01 -19.06 2.32
C TYR A 68 -5.15 -19.70 3.70
N ASP A 69 -6.37 -20.11 4.05
CA ASP A 69 -6.67 -20.80 5.28
C ASP A 69 -7.44 -22.09 4.97
N PRO A 70 -6.82 -23.28 5.09
CA PRO A 70 -7.45 -24.54 4.77
C PRO A 70 -8.65 -24.87 5.67
N ASP A 71 -8.72 -24.27 6.87
CA ASP A 71 -9.77 -24.56 7.86
C ASP A 71 -10.95 -23.61 7.74
N ALA A 72 -10.80 -22.47 7.08
CA ALA A 72 -11.91 -21.54 6.85
C ALA A 72 -12.87 -22.02 5.76
N GLY A 73 -14.16 -21.73 5.91
CA GLY A 73 -15.20 -22.13 4.95
C GLY A 73 -14.95 -21.62 3.53
N PHE A 74 -14.41 -20.42 3.37
CA PHE A 74 -14.03 -19.81 2.08
C PHE A 74 -12.52 -19.82 1.84
N LYS A 75 -11.78 -20.70 2.53
CA LYS A 75 -10.34 -20.89 2.37
C LYS A 75 -9.52 -19.60 2.48
N THR A 76 -10.02 -18.59 3.19
CA THR A 76 -9.36 -17.27 3.30
C THR A 76 -9.54 -16.71 4.71
N VAL A 77 -8.46 -16.22 5.29
CA VAL A 77 -8.43 -15.28 6.41
C VAL A 77 -7.80 -13.98 5.94
N GLU A 78 -8.39 -12.85 6.32
CA GLU A 78 -7.94 -11.52 5.90
C GLU A 78 -7.64 -10.65 7.11
N VAL A 79 -6.48 -10.01 7.11
CA VAL A 79 -6.07 -9.05 8.12
C VAL A 79 -6.15 -7.65 7.52
N LYS A 80 -6.96 -6.78 8.14
CA LYS A 80 -7.07 -5.37 7.79
C LYS A 80 -6.13 -4.52 8.62
N PHE A 81 -5.42 -3.60 7.97
CA PHE A 81 -4.52 -2.63 8.59
C PHE A 81 -4.96 -1.20 8.27
N GLY A 82 -4.79 -0.30 9.23
CA GLY A 82 -4.93 1.15 9.05
C GLY A 82 -3.71 1.87 9.61
N ALA A 83 -3.05 2.69 8.81
CA ALA A 83 -1.78 3.34 9.17
C ALA A 83 -0.74 2.36 9.75
N GLY A 84 -0.69 1.14 9.20
CA GLY A 84 0.21 0.08 9.65
C GLY A 84 -0.21 -0.69 10.90
N GLU A 85 -1.30 -0.30 11.59
CA GLU A 85 -1.81 -1.00 12.75
C GLU A 85 -2.95 -1.95 12.39
N LYS A 86 -2.99 -3.14 13.04
CA LYS A 86 -4.06 -4.12 12.84
C LYS A 86 -5.40 -3.52 13.30
N MET A 87 -6.37 -3.50 12.40
CA MET A 87 -7.74 -3.07 12.68
C MET A 87 -8.68 -4.23 12.89
N ASP A 88 -8.61 -5.25 12.03
CA ASP A 88 -9.56 -6.37 12.02
C ASP A 88 -8.91 -7.66 11.50
N VAL A 89 -9.51 -8.80 11.83
CA VAL A 89 -9.23 -10.12 11.24
C VAL A 89 -10.58 -10.76 10.92
N SER A 90 -10.78 -11.12 9.66
CA SER A 90 -12.05 -11.63 9.17
C SER A 90 -11.89 -12.80 8.22
N HIS A 91 -12.97 -13.52 7.96
CA HIS A 91 -13.07 -14.57 6.96
C HIS A 91 -14.05 -14.08 5.88
N PRO A 92 -13.57 -13.30 4.89
CA PRO A 92 -14.45 -12.66 3.93
C PRO A 92 -15.17 -13.68 3.07
N VAL A 93 -16.51 -13.54 3.00
CA VAL A 93 -17.33 -14.27 2.04
C VAL A 93 -17.31 -13.49 0.73
N ARG A 94 -16.79 -14.09 -0.31
CA ARG A 94 -16.77 -13.51 -1.66
C ARG A 94 -17.77 -14.28 -2.55
N PRO A 95 -19.07 -13.95 -2.49
CA PRO A 95 -20.05 -14.58 -3.36
C PRO A 95 -19.62 -14.34 -4.81
N PHE A 96 -19.73 -15.26 -5.70
CA PHE A 96 -19.31 -15.19 -7.10
C PHE A 96 -17.80 -15.31 -7.37
N GLN A 97 -16.95 -15.51 -6.37
CA GLN A 97 -15.56 -15.90 -6.56
C GLN A 97 -15.34 -17.29 -6.00
N ALA A 98 -14.68 -18.14 -6.78
CA ALA A 98 -14.22 -19.42 -6.24
C ALA A 98 -13.25 -19.18 -5.08
N PRO A 99 -13.32 -19.97 -4.00
CA PRO A 99 -12.32 -19.91 -2.94
C PRO A 99 -10.91 -20.09 -3.53
N PRO A 100 -9.91 -19.36 -3.05
CA PRO A 100 -8.54 -19.55 -3.52
C PRO A 100 -8.07 -20.97 -3.19
N GLY A 101 -7.41 -21.61 -4.17
CA GLY A 101 -6.67 -22.86 -3.94
C GLY A 101 -5.23 -22.54 -3.52
N GLU A 102 -4.51 -23.58 -3.06
CA GLU A 102 -3.08 -23.45 -2.72
C GLU A 102 -2.22 -22.99 -3.91
N ASN A 103 -2.65 -23.27 -5.13
CA ASN A 103 -2.00 -22.80 -6.37
C ASN A 103 -2.03 -21.30 -6.56
N LEU A 104 -2.85 -20.57 -5.80
CA LEU A 104 -2.92 -19.09 -5.82
C LEU A 104 -2.08 -18.44 -4.73
N ILE A 105 -1.37 -19.22 -3.90
CA ILE A 105 -0.41 -18.66 -2.95
C ILE A 105 0.71 -17.97 -3.72
N LEU A 106 0.96 -16.71 -3.38
CA LEU A 106 2.03 -15.93 -3.99
C LEU A 106 3.40 -16.46 -3.59
N ASP A 107 4.22 -16.75 -4.58
CA ASP A 107 5.61 -17.18 -4.35
C ASP A 107 6.43 -15.99 -3.80
N ARG A 108 6.70 -16.01 -2.50
CA ARG A 108 7.45 -14.95 -1.81
C ARG A 108 8.87 -14.75 -2.37
N SER A 109 9.47 -15.78 -2.94
CA SER A 109 10.79 -15.66 -3.56
C SER A 109 10.78 -14.74 -4.79
N LYS A 110 9.62 -14.58 -5.42
CA LYS A 110 9.37 -13.72 -6.57
C LYS A 110 8.89 -12.31 -6.19
N LEU A 111 8.60 -12.04 -4.92
CA LEU A 111 8.19 -10.72 -4.45
C LEU A 111 9.45 -9.87 -4.20
N LYS A 112 9.84 -9.06 -5.18
CA LYS A 112 11.03 -8.17 -5.14
C LYS A 112 10.67 -6.70 -5.17
N VAL A 113 9.55 -6.35 -5.81
CA VAL A 113 9.04 -4.98 -5.96
C VAL A 113 7.92 -4.79 -4.97
N ASP A 114 8.13 -3.95 -3.96
CA ASP A 114 7.13 -3.65 -2.93
C ASP A 114 6.18 -2.54 -3.39
N SER A 115 5.16 -2.24 -2.60
CA SER A 115 4.08 -1.30 -2.91
C SER A 115 4.55 0.12 -3.20
N ASP A 116 5.55 0.62 -2.49
CA ASP A 116 6.15 1.94 -2.70
C ASP A 116 6.86 2.03 -4.05
N GLN A 117 7.64 1.01 -4.41
CA GLN A 117 8.31 0.91 -5.70
C GLN A 117 7.30 0.75 -6.84
N ALA A 118 6.28 -0.09 -6.66
CA ALA A 118 5.22 -0.29 -7.64
C ALA A 118 4.47 1.02 -7.93
N LEU A 119 4.11 1.77 -6.89
CA LEU A 119 3.47 3.07 -7.03
C LEU A 119 4.37 4.08 -7.75
N LYS A 120 5.66 4.13 -7.41
CA LYS A 120 6.66 5.00 -8.05
C LYS A 120 6.79 4.71 -9.54
N ILE A 121 6.87 3.43 -9.93
CA ILE A 121 6.95 3.01 -11.34
C ILE A 121 5.68 3.40 -12.10
N ALA A 122 4.51 3.14 -11.51
CA ALA A 122 3.23 3.46 -12.12
C ALA A 122 3.03 4.98 -12.28
N ALA A 123 3.38 5.79 -11.27
CA ALA A 123 3.25 7.24 -11.32
C ALA A 123 4.23 7.90 -12.30
N ALA A 124 5.35 7.24 -12.63
CA ALA A 124 6.35 7.75 -13.56
C ALA A 124 6.00 7.52 -15.05
N GLN A 125 4.82 6.96 -15.37
CA GLN A 125 4.44 6.69 -16.75
C GLN A 125 4.38 7.98 -17.58
N PRO A 126 4.90 7.99 -18.82
CA PRO A 126 4.98 9.20 -19.66
C PRO A 126 3.63 9.91 -19.86
N LEU A 127 2.54 9.15 -19.98
CA LEU A 127 1.19 9.67 -20.15
C LEU A 127 0.67 10.50 -18.95
N LEU A 128 1.30 10.36 -17.80
CA LEU A 128 0.90 11.02 -16.55
C LEU A 128 1.64 12.32 -16.25
N LYS A 129 2.67 12.67 -17.04
CA LYS A 129 3.57 13.82 -16.77
C LYS A 129 2.86 15.17 -16.63
N ALA A 130 1.75 15.35 -17.35
CA ALA A 130 0.97 16.59 -17.32
C ALA A 130 -0.16 16.57 -16.30
N LEU A 131 -0.35 15.46 -15.56
CA LEU A 131 -1.46 15.29 -14.66
C LEU A 131 -1.06 15.48 -13.20
N THR A 132 -1.98 16.02 -12.41
CA THR A 132 -1.85 16.05 -10.96
C THR A 132 -2.51 14.80 -10.37
N LEU A 133 -1.71 13.79 -10.04
CA LEU A 133 -2.20 12.58 -9.39
C LEU A 133 -2.71 12.90 -7.97
N LYS A 134 -3.86 12.36 -7.60
CA LYS A 134 -4.55 12.61 -6.33
C LYS A 134 -4.62 11.39 -5.42
N ALA A 135 -4.83 10.23 -6.01
CA ALA A 135 -5.01 8.99 -5.26
C ALA A 135 -4.52 7.79 -6.04
N SER A 136 -4.26 6.71 -5.33
CA SER A 136 -4.00 5.39 -5.89
C SER A 136 -4.75 4.30 -5.14
N LYS A 137 -4.86 3.14 -5.77
CA LYS A 137 -5.26 1.87 -5.17
C LYS A 137 -4.35 0.80 -5.72
N LEU A 138 -3.79 -0.01 -4.84
CA LEU A 138 -2.85 -1.07 -5.22
C LEU A 138 -3.45 -2.44 -4.92
N THR A 139 -3.18 -3.38 -5.81
CA THR A 139 -3.51 -4.80 -5.59
C THR A 139 -2.34 -5.65 -6.06
N LEU A 140 -1.80 -6.47 -5.17
CA LEU A 140 -0.86 -7.55 -5.50
C LEU A 140 -1.66 -8.83 -5.65
N ASP A 141 -1.54 -9.47 -6.78
CA ASP A 141 -2.35 -10.61 -7.16
C ASP A 141 -1.54 -11.61 -7.98
N HIS A 142 -2.09 -12.80 -8.17
CA HIS A 142 -1.53 -13.80 -9.07
C HIS A 142 -1.81 -13.38 -10.53
N GLY A 143 -0.76 -13.29 -11.34
CA GLY A 143 -0.86 -13.09 -12.80
C GLY A 143 -0.52 -14.37 -13.56
N ASP A 144 -0.65 -14.34 -14.88
CA ASP A 144 -0.43 -15.51 -15.74
C ASP A 144 0.99 -16.08 -15.65
N VAL A 145 1.99 -15.23 -15.42
CA VAL A 145 3.41 -15.62 -15.38
C VAL A 145 4.01 -15.54 -13.99
N GLY A 146 3.34 -14.88 -13.05
CA GLY A 146 3.83 -14.67 -11.68
C GLY A 146 3.09 -13.55 -10.98
N PRO A 147 3.53 -13.12 -9.79
CA PRO A 147 2.85 -12.08 -9.03
C PRO A 147 2.93 -10.73 -9.73
N VAL A 148 1.81 -10.01 -9.75
CA VAL A 148 1.68 -8.71 -10.42
C VAL A 148 1.07 -7.67 -9.49
N TRP A 149 1.58 -6.44 -9.60
CA TRP A 149 0.93 -5.27 -9.05
C TRP A 149 -0.03 -4.66 -10.08
N LYS A 150 -1.26 -4.39 -9.64
CA LYS A 150 -2.25 -3.56 -10.35
C LYS A 150 -2.34 -2.24 -9.61
N VAL A 151 -1.86 -1.16 -10.22
CA VAL A 151 -1.86 0.19 -9.65
C VAL A 151 -2.89 1.03 -10.37
N GLN A 152 -4.05 1.22 -9.75
CA GLN A 152 -5.11 2.11 -10.24
C GLN A 152 -4.82 3.54 -9.77
N LEU A 153 -5.02 4.51 -10.65
CA LEU A 153 -4.64 5.90 -10.43
C LEU A 153 -5.81 6.85 -10.66
N TRP A 154 -5.87 7.88 -9.83
CA TRP A 154 -6.81 9.00 -9.96
C TRP A 154 -6.05 10.30 -10.12
N ALA A 155 -6.53 11.18 -11.00
CA ALA A 155 -5.99 12.50 -11.23
C ALA A 155 -7.04 13.60 -10.98
N ALA A 156 -6.57 14.80 -10.65
CA ALA A 156 -7.41 15.96 -10.49
C ALA A 156 -8.09 16.31 -11.83
N LYS A 157 -9.37 16.69 -11.79
CA LYS A 157 -10.05 17.27 -12.96
C LYS A 157 -9.53 18.66 -13.24
N LEU A 158 -9.31 19.00 -14.52
CA LEU A 158 -8.83 20.33 -14.93
C LEU A 158 -9.79 21.45 -14.53
N ASN A 159 -11.09 21.23 -14.74
CA ASN A 159 -12.13 22.21 -14.42
C ASN A 159 -12.54 22.24 -12.94
N ASN A 160 -12.12 21.28 -12.14
CA ASN A 160 -12.39 21.20 -10.70
C ASN A 160 -11.30 20.40 -9.97
N PRO A 161 -10.17 21.04 -9.60
CA PRO A 161 -9.03 20.35 -8.99
C PRO A 161 -9.32 19.66 -7.64
N ASN A 162 -10.46 19.98 -7.01
CA ASN A 162 -10.91 19.32 -5.77
C ASN A 162 -11.58 17.97 -6.03
N LYS A 163 -11.97 17.69 -7.28
CA LYS A 163 -12.50 16.40 -7.70
C LYS A 163 -11.41 15.61 -8.41
N ASP A 164 -11.41 14.33 -8.18
CA ASP A 164 -10.57 13.40 -8.90
C ASP A 164 -11.40 12.48 -9.80
N VAL A 165 -10.76 11.93 -10.80
CA VAL A 165 -11.34 10.96 -11.73
C VAL A 165 -10.38 9.80 -11.90
N ASP A 166 -10.93 8.60 -12.01
CA ASP A 166 -10.20 7.38 -12.34
C ASP A 166 -9.65 7.49 -13.77
N ILE A 167 -8.33 7.50 -13.89
CA ILE A 167 -7.61 7.59 -15.16
C ILE A 167 -7.07 6.24 -15.64
N GLY A 168 -7.31 5.15 -14.90
CA GLY A 168 -6.97 3.80 -15.34
C GLY A 168 -5.92 3.12 -14.49
N VAL A 169 -5.32 2.07 -15.04
CA VAL A 169 -4.46 1.14 -14.32
C VAL A 169 -3.13 0.89 -15.03
N VAL A 170 -2.06 0.73 -14.24
CA VAL A 170 -0.77 0.20 -14.67
C VAL A 170 -0.57 -1.16 -14.02
N ILE A 171 -0.26 -2.19 -14.82
CA ILE A 171 0.05 -3.53 -14.35
C ILE A 171 1.54 -3.76 -14.53
N LEU A 172 2.20 -4.16 -13.47
CA LEU A 172 3.65 -4.42 -13.49
C LEU A 172 4.00 -5.71 -12.72
N SER A 173 5.10 -6.31 -13.10
CA SER A 173 5.64 -7.50 -12.46
C SER A 173 6.11 -7.16 -11.03
N ALA A 174 5.68 -7.93 -10.05
CA ALA A 174 6.17 -7.81 -8.67
C ALA A 174 7.57 -8.44 -8.50
N THR A 175 8.10 -9.09 -9.55
CA THR A 175 9.43 -9.74 -9.51
C THR A 175 10.54 -8.77 -9.90
N ASP A 176 10.33 -7.94 -10.93
CA ASP A 176 11.38 -7.09 -11.52
C ASP A 176 10.92 -5.64 -11.80
N GLY A 177 9.65 -5.32 -11.59
CA GLY A 177 9.08 -4.00 -11.84
C GLY A 177 8.82 -3.69 -13.32
N SER A 178 9.00 -4.63 -14.22
CA SER A 178 8.69 -4.43 -15.64
C SER A 178 7.19 -4.15 -15.82
N VAL A 179 6.87 -3.15 -16.64
CA VAL A 179 5.46 -2.80 -16.94
C VAL A 179 4.91 -3.79 -17.96
N ILE A 180 3.90 -4.53 -17.55
CA ILE A 180 3.23 -5.55 -18.37
C ILE A 180 2.14 -4.92 -19.22
N LYS A 181 1.35 -4.03 -18.61
CA LYS A 181 0.24 -3.36 -19.31
C LYS A 181 0.02 -1.96 -18.74
N THR A 182 -0.26 -1.03 -19.65
CA THR A 182 -0.69 0.32 -19.32
C THR A 182 -2.05 0.56 -19.97
N ASP A 183 -3.07 0.80 -19.14
CA ASP A 183 -4.43 1.11 -19.58
C ASP A 183 -4.83 2.43 -18.92
N LEU A 184 -4.33 3.54 -19.48
CA LEU A 184 -4.48 4.88 -18.93
C LEU A 184 -5.24 5.77 -19.90
N HIS A 185 -6.16 6.55 -19.37
CA HIS A 185 -7.06 7.45 -20.09
C HIS A 185 -6.92 8.89 -19.57
N PRO A 186 -5.79 9.58 -19.88
CA PRO A 186 -5.51 10.93 -19.38
C PRO A 186 -6.55 11.98 -19.79
N ASN A 187 -7.28 11.75 -20.88
CA ASN A 187 -8.36 12.64 -21.38
C ASN A 187 -9.59 12.67 -20.46
N LYS A 188 -9.72 11.78 -19.49
CA LYS A 188 -10.85 11.82 -18.52
C LYS A 188 -10.79 12.98 -17.55
N VAL A 189 -9.66 13.71 -17.47
CA VAL A 189 -9.51 14.86 -16.55
C VAL A 189 -10.18 16.15 -17.07
N ASP A 190 -10.60 16.20 -18.31
CA ASP A 190 -11.29 17.32 -18.95
C ASP A 190 -12.72 17.54 -18.43
#